data_4468b39d364a55857ebb76b2518bf6d9
#
_entry.id   4468b39d364a55857ebb76b2518bf6d9
#
_cell.length_a   1.000
_cell.length_b   1.000
_cell.length_c   1.000
_cell.angle_alpha   90.00
_cell.angle_beta   90.00
_cell.angle_gamma   90.00
#
_symmetry.space_group_name_H-M   'P 1'
#
loop_
_entity.id
_entity.type
_entity.pdbx_description
1 polymer ?
#
loop_
_entity_poly.entity_id
_entity_poly.type
_entity_poly.pdbx_seq_one_letter_code
_entity_poly.pdbx_strand_id
1 'polypeptide(L)'
;MSFLNNLFQDPNYQTTDPRKPEEIEDPQIIISPDTRREKRIPPGQSRTKKWPVLDAHGTPEVELAAWTFEVDGLVEKPLKWSLDEFMQLPAVRVYADFHCVTRWSRLDNVWGGVSAHEVARLVGVKPEAKFVLALAYDYGWTTNVPIEYFLNEDSLFAWSHDGQPIPPEHGGPVRPDHPPTLRLEICEVGKGVRFLQEDQAGFLGGRWLPHAWRPVGTRRWGNGLDGTIVRLLISDC
;
A
#
# COMPACT_ATOMS: atom_id res chain seq x y z
N MET A 1 -22.40 11.13 15.72
CA MET A 1 -20.98 11.08 16.13
C MET A 1 -20.23 10.34 15.06
N SER A 2 -19.17 10.94 14.53
CA SER A 2 -18.45 10.43 13.36
C SER A 2 -17.77 9.09 13.68
N PHE A 3 -17.72 8.17 12.69
CA PHE A 3 -16.93 6.93 12.70
C PHE A 3 -15.49 7.16 13.23
N LEU A 4 -14.88 8.31 12.91
CA LEU A 4 -13.57 8.69 13.42
C LEU A 4 -13.51 8.85 14.95
N ASN A 5 -14.57 9.36 15.58
CA ASN A 5 -14.58 9.48 17.05
C ASN A 5 -14.57 8.11 17.73
N ASN A 6 -15.16 7.09 17.10
CA ASN A 6 -15.14 5.73 17.64
C ASN A 6 -13.76 5.06 17.50
N LEU A 7 -12.99 5.39 16.46
CA LEU A 7 -11.60 4.92 16.31
C LEU A 7 -10.69 5.45 17.43
N PHE A 8 -10.91 6.67 17.89
CA PHE A 8 -10.09 7.29 18.95
C PHE A 8 -10.45 6.77 20.36
N GLN A 9 -11.57 6.12 20.52
CA GLN A 9 -12.00 5.48 21.78
C GLN A 9 -11.78 3.97 21.77
N ASP A 10 -11.01 3.46 20.80
CA ASP A 10 -10.73 2.03 20.68
C ASP A 10 -9.90 1.52 21.87
N PRO A 11 -10.39 0.53 22.64
CA PRO A 11 -9.65 -0.07 23.77
C PRO A 11 -8.36 -0.80 23.33
N ASN A 12 -8.17 -1.04 22.01
CA ASN A 12 -6.94 -1.60 21.47
C ASN A 12 -5.92 -0.54 21.06
N TYR A 13 -6.16 0.71 21.39
CA TYR A 13 -5.19 1.78 21.16
C TYR A 13 -3.85 1.44 21.83
N GLN A 14 -2.79 1.50 21.06
CA GLN A 14 -1.45 1.17 21.57
C GLN A 14 -0.89 2.31 22.41
N THR A 15 -0.69 2.04 23.69
CA THR A 15 -0.04 2.97 24.62
C THR A 15 1.44 2.65 24.86
N THR A 16 1.87 1.42 24.53
CA THR A 16 3.27 0.98 24.67
C THR A 16 4.15 1.52 23.54
N ASP A 17 5.43 1.70 23.79
CA ASP A 17 6.39 2.09 22.77
C ASP A 17 6.45 1.06 21.62
N PRO A 18 6.64 1.50 20.39
CA PRO A 18 6.85 0.60 19.27
C PRO A 18 8.19 -0.11 19.39
N ARG A 19 8.30 -1.30 18.82
CA ARG A 19 9.59 -1.99 18.70
C ARG A 19 10.58 -1.12 17.94
N LYS A 20 11.83 -1.14 18.37
CA LYS A 20 12.91 -0.50 17.63
C LYS A 20 13.37 -1.43 16.51
N PRO A 21 13.75 -0.89 15.35
CA PRO A 21 14.28 -1.70 14.25
C PRO A 21 15.46 -2.58 14.64
N GLU A 22 16.27 -2.14 15.62
CA GLU A 22 17.42 -2.86 16.16
C GLU A 22 17.04 -4.12 16.96
N GLU A 23 15.77 -4.22 17.37
CA GLU A 23 15.22 -5.38 18.08
C GLU A 23 14.72 -6.48 17.11
N ILE A 24 14.79 -6.23 15.80
CA ILE A 24 14.46 -7.21 14.77
C ILE A 24 15.71 -8.08 14.53
N GLU A 25 15.71 -9.27 15.10
CA GLU A 25 16.84 -10.20 15.04
C GLU A 25 16.99 -10.92 13.70
N ASP A 26 15.99 -10.87 12.82
CA ASP A 26 15.99 -11.57 11.55
C ASP A 26 16.72 -10.76 10.46
N PRO A 27 17.92 -11.20 10.03
CA PRO A 27 18.72 -10.47 9.05
C PRO A 27 18.12 -10.50 7.63
N GLN A 28 17.10 -11.31 7.39
CA GLN A 28 16.42 -11.41 6.09
C GLN A 28 15.22 -10.48 5.98
N ILE A 29 14.88 -9.75 7.04
CA ILE A 29 13.81 -8.76 6.99
C ILE A 29 14.37 -7.42 6.51
N ILE A 30 13.75 -6.87 5.47
CA ILE A 30 14.00 -5.50 5.01
C ILE A 30 13.34 -4.55 6.02
N ILE A 31 14.13 -3.64 6.58
CA ILE A 31 13.64 -2.64 7.53
C ILE A 31 13.29 -1.35 6.76
N SER A 32 12.00 -1.02 6.72
CA SER A 32 11.56 0.23 6.11
C SER A 32 12.20 1.45 6.79
N PRO A 33 12.75 2.42 6.03
CA PRO A 33 13.34 3.64 6.57
C PRO A 33 12.38 4.43 7.49
N ASP A 34 11.08 4.35 7.26
CA ASP A 34 10.08 5.04 8.06
C ASP A 34 10.07 4.58 9.51
N THR A 35 10.40 3.32 9.79
CA THR A 35 10.46 2.76 11.15
C THR A 35 11.63 3.29 11.97
N ARG A 36 12.63 3.89 11.32
CA ARG A 36 13.81 4.49 11.96
C ARG A 36 13.65 5.96 12.34
N ARG A 37 12.47 6.53 12.07
CA ARG A 37 12.19 7.93 12.41
C ARG A 37 11.96 8.08 13.91
N GLU A 38 12.43 9.15 14.50
CA GLU A 38 12.17 9.49 15.91
C GLU A 38 10.66 9.57 16.20
N LYS A 39 9.91 10.19 15.29
CA LYS A 39 8.44 10.28 15.35
C LYS A 39 7.82 9.42 14.26
N ARG A 40 7.51 8.17 14.58
CA ARG A 40 6.95 7.22 13.62
C ARG A 40 5.48 7.50 13.27
N ILE A 41 4.74 8.19 14.13
CA ILE A 41 3.35 8.56 13.88
C ILE A 41 3.28 9.94 13.23
N PRO A 42 2.72 10.07 12.01
CA PRO A 42 2.54 11.36 11.35
C PRO A 42 1.65 12.30 12.16
N PRO A 43 1.85 13.63 12.05
CA PRO A 43 0.95 14.62 12.68
C PRO A 43 -0.51 14.39 12.29
N GLY A 44 -1.39 14.44 13.29
CA GLY A 44 -2.85 14.27 13.10
C GLY A 44 -3.30 12.83 12.94
N GLN A 45 -2.42 11.85 13.12
CA GLN A 45 -2.78 10.44 13.17
C GLN A 45 -2.77 9.90 14.60
N SER A 46 -3.57 8.87 14.84
CA SER A 46 -3.63 8.15 16.10
C SER A 46 -3.12 6.72 15.93
N ARG A 47 -2.41 6.21 16.93
CA ARG A 47 -1.89 4.85 16.92
C ARG A 47 -2.99 3.84 17.26
N THR A 48 -3.04 2.72 16.55
CA THR A 48 -3.96 1.60 16.83
C THR A 48 -3.27 0.25 16.67
N LYS A 49 -3.74 -0.77 17.37
CA LYS A 49 -3.39 -2.18 17.14
C LYS A 49 -4.29 -2.84 16.10
N LYS A 50 -5.48 -2.29 15.90
CA LYS A 50 -6.43 -2.80 14.92
C LYS A 50 -5.95 -2.48 13.51
N TRP A 51 -6.44 -3.26 12.59
CA TRP A 51 -6.41 -2.97 11.16
C TRP A 51 -7.84 -2.66 10.71
N PRO A 52 -8.30 -1.40 10.81
CA PRO A 52 -9.65 -1.05 10.39
C PRO A 52 -9.84 -1.30 8.90
N VAL A 53 -10.96 -1.91 8.54
CA VAL A 53 -11.40 -2.01 7.16
C VAL A 53 -12.08 -0.71 6.78
N LEU A 54 -11.71 -0.15 5.67
CA LEU A 54 -12.41 0.94 5.02
C LEU A 54 -12.68 0.52 3.59
N ASP A 55 -13.92 0.40 3.27
CA ASP A 55 -14.40 -0.19 2.03
C ASP A 55 -15.53 0.70 1.50
N ALA A 56 -15.32 1.27 0.33
CA ALA A 56 -16.25 2.22 -0.28
C ALA A 56 -17.39 1.54 -1.05
N HIS A 57 -17.19 0.29 -1.50
CA HIS A 57 -18.12 -0.38 -2.42
C HIS A 57 -18.37 -1.86 -2.04
N GLY A 58 -17.93 -2.29 -0.88
CA GLY A 58 -17.93 -3.69 -0.47
C GLY A 58 -16.63 -4.41 -0.87
N THR A 59 -16.26 -5.41 -0.10
CA THR A 59 -15.09 -6.25 -0.41
C THR A 59 -15.32 -6.97 -1.74
N PRO A 60 -14.41 -6.85 -2.74
CA PRO A 60 -14.61 -7.50 -4.01
C PRO A 60 -14.57 -9.03 -3.86
N GLU A 61 -15.52 -9.69 -4.49
CA GLU A 61 -15.48 -11.15 -4.62
C GLU A 61 -14.53 -11.53 -5.76
N VAL A 62 -13.35 -12.02 -5.41
CA VAL A 62 -12.36 -12.48 -6.37
C VAL A 62 -12.24 -14.00 -6.29
N GLU A 63 -12.58 -14.66 -7.40
CA GLU A 63 -12.37 -16.10 -7.52
C GLU A 63 -10.87 -16.38 -7.61
N LEU A 64 -10.29 -17.05 -6.61
CA LEU A 64 -8.85 -17.28 -6.52
C LEU A 64 -8.31 -18.11 -7.70
N ALA A 65 -9.11 -19.05 -8.22
CA ALA A 65 -8.73 -19.85 -9.37
C ALA A 65 -8.65 -19.03 -10.68
N ALA A 66 -9.36 -17.92 -10.75
CA ALA A 66 -9.37 -17.00 -11.89
C ALA A 66 -8.46 -15.79 -11.68
N TRP A 67 -7.90 -15.62 -10.48
CA TRP A 67 -7.03 -14.49 -10.18
C TRP A 67 -5.75 -14.53 -11.02
N THR A 68 -5.39 -13.38 -11.56
CA THR A 68 -4.13 -13.19 -12.29
C THR A 68 -3.49 -11.86 -11.95
N PHE A 69 -2.17 -11.80 -12.02
CA PHE A 69 -1.42 -10.56 -11.93
C PHE A 69 -0.72 -10.28 -13.25
N GLU A 70 -0.96 -9.11 -13.82
CA GLU A 70 -0.52 -8.76 -15.16
C GLU A 70 0.42 -7.53 -15.12
N VAL A 71 1.55 -7.62 -15.81
CA VAL A 71 2.51 -6.51 -15.93
C VAL A 71 2.75 -6.21 -17.40
N ASP A 72 2.45 -4.96 -17.79
CA ASP A 72 2.55 -4.50 -19.17
C ASP A 72 3.09 -3.05 -19.29
N GLY A 73 2.96 -2.45 -20.47
CA GLY A 73 3.40 -1.10 -20.78
C GLY A 73 4.85 -1.05 -21.24
N LEU A 74 5.65 -0.12 -20.68
CA LEU A 74 7.07 0.08 -21.05
C LEU A 74 7.96 -0.99 -20.42
N VAL A 75 7.81 -2.22 -20.89
CA VAL A 75 8.58 -3.41 -20.47
C VAL A 75 9.11 -4.15 -21.69
N GLU A 76 10.19 -4.92 -21.52
CA GLU A 76 10.74 -5.78 -22.58
C GLU A 76 9.83 -7.00 -22.82
N LYS A 77 9.32 -7.58 -21.75
CA LYS A 77 8.51 -8.80 -21.78
C LYS A 77 7.29 -8.65 -20.86
N PRO A 78 6.09 -8.35 -21.39
CA PRO A 78 4.87 -8.42 -20.62
C PRO A 78 4.68 -9.83 -20.02
N LEU A 79 4.31 -9.88 -18.75
CA LEU A 79 4.09 -11.15 -18.04
C LEU A 79 2.71 -11.14 -17.38
N LYS A 80 2.20 -12.35 -17.23
CA LYS A 80 0.96 -12.65 -16.52
C LYS A 80 1.16 -13.91 -15.72
N TRP A 81 0.81 -13.87 -14.45
CA TRP A 81 0.91 -15.01 -13.53
C TRP A 81 -0.47 -15.35 -12.98
N SER A 82 -0.74 -16.63 -12.79
CA SER A 82 -1.77 -17.11 -11.88
C SER A 82 -1.35 -16.84 -10.42
N LEU A 83 -2.27 -17.02 -9.47
CA LEU A 83 -1.96 -16.84 -8.05
C LEU A 83 -0.82 -17.78 -7.60
N ASP A 84 -0.89 -19.04 -7.98
CA ASP A 84 0.11 -20.05 -7.61
C ASP A 84 1.49 -19.71 -8.18
N GLU A 85 1.56 -19.29 -9.44
CA GLU A 85 2.82 -18.86 -10.06
C GLU A 85 3.38 -17.60 -9.39
N PHE A 86 2.51 -16.63 -9.05
CA PHE A 86 2.92 -15.39 -8.41
C PHE A 86 3.47 -15.62 -7.00
N MET A 87 2.83 -16.48 -6.22
CA MET A 87 3.29 -16.86 -4.88
C MET A 87 4.57 -17.72 -4.86
N GLN A 88 5.00 -18.27 -6.00
CA GLN A 88 6.28 -18.96 -6.14
C GLN A 88 7.45 -18.03 -6.45
N LEU A 89 7.19 -16.76 -6.74
CA LEU A 89 8.26 -15.78 -6.92
C LEU A 89 9.09 -15.61 -5.64
N PRO A 90 10.38 -15.20 -5.76
CA PRO A 90 11.23 -15.00 -4.60
C PRO A 90 10.60 -14.05 -3.58
N ALA A 91 10.26 -14.59 -2.42
CA ALA A 91 9.59 -13.85 -1.37
C ALA A 91 10.58 -13.03 -0.54
N VAL A 92 10.14 -11.84 -0.13
CA VAL A 92 10.80 -10.99 0.85
C VAL A 92 9.89 -10.74 2.03
N ARG A 93 10.48 -10.35 3.16
CA ARG A 93 9.74 -9.83 4.32
C ARG A 93 10.15 -8.38 4.58
N VAL A 94 9.18 -7.53 4.86
CA VAL A 94 9.39 -6.11 5.12
C VAL A 94 8.78 -5.74 6.46
N TYR A 95 9.59 -5.18 7.35
CA TYR A 95 9.13 -4.58 8.60
C TYR A 95 8.83 -3.10 8.34
N ALA A 96 7.59 -2.70 8.49
CA ALA A 96 7.13 -1.36 8.13
C ALA A 96 5.96 -0.88 8.98
N ASP A 97 5.76 0.44 9.01
CA ASP A 97 4.58 1.05 9.58
C ASP A 97 3.49 1.24 8.53
N PHE A 98 2.25 1.13 8.97
CA PHE A 98 1.09 1.38 8.14
C PHE A 98 0.41 2.68 8.58
N HIS A 99 0.23 3.60 7.64
CA HIS A 99 -0.42 4.89 7.91
C HIS A 99 -1.59 5.10 6.94
N CYS A 100 -2.81 5.09 7.46
CA CYS A 100 -4.00 5.26 6.63
C CYS A 100 -4.35 6.73 6.46
N VAL A 101 -4.93 7.09 5.31
CA VAL A 101 -5.47 8.42 5.05
C VAL A 101 -6.56 8.83 6.05
N THR A 102 -7.28 7.87 6.62
CA THR A 102 -8.30 8.07 7.65
C THR A 102 -7.75 8.34 9.06
N ARG A 103 -6.46 8.72 9.12
CA ARG A 103 -5.78 9.24 10.32
C ARG A 103 -5.52 8.24 11.43
N TRP A 104 -5.29 6.99 11.08
CA TRP A 104 -4.76 6.02 12.02
C TRP A 104 -3.44 5.42 11.51
N SER A 105 -2.62 4.99 12.46
CA SER A 105 -1.34 4.32 12.20
C SER A 105 -1.27 3.02 12.98
N ARG A 106 -0.92 1.94 12.29
CA ARG A 106 -0.53 0.67 12.90
C ARG A 106 0.97 0.49 12.71
N LEU A 107 1.69 0.40 13.80
CA LEU A 107 3.14 0.23 13.78
C LEU A 107 3.53 -1.25 13.86
N ASP A 108 4.79 -1.55 13.57
CA ASP A 108 5.39 -2.87 13.78
C ASP A 108 4.77 -3.98 12.93
N ASN A 109 4.41 -3.70 11.67
CA ASN A 109 3.88 -4.71 10.76
C ASN A 109 5.02 -5.48 10.07
N VAL A 110 4.83 -6.77 9.87
CA VAL A 110 5.69 -7.59 9.01
C VAL A 110 4.88 -8.04 7.80
N TRP A 111 5.24 -7.51 6.65
CA TRP A 111 4.65 -7.86 5.37
C TRP A 111 5.48 -8.94 4.68
N GLY A 112 4.84 -9.90 4.05
CA GLY A 112 5.49 -10.91 3.24
C GLY A 112 4.92 -10.95 1.83
N GLY A 113 5.80 -11.02 0.83
CA GLY A 113 5.37 -10.98 -0.57
C GLY A 113 6.55 -10.96 -1.53
N VAL A 114 6.34 -10.59 -2.79
CA VAL A 114 7.39 -10.37 -3.77
C VAL A 114 7.72 -8.88 -3.88
N SER A 115 9.02 -8.53 -3.94
CA SER A 115 9.43 -7.14 -4.07
C SER A 115 9.04 -6.54 -5.42
N ALA A 116 8.74 -5.23 -5.44
CA ALA A 116 8.50 -4.50 -6.68
C ALA A 116 9.72 -4.54 -7.61
N HIS A 117 10.93 -4.54 -7.05
CA HIS A 117 12.18 -4.73 -7.79
C HIS A 117 12.25 -6.06 -8.54
N GLU A 118 11.86 -7.16 -7.90
CA GLU A 118 11.89 -8.48 -8.54
C GLU A 118 10.89 -8.54 -9.69
N VAL A 119 9.68 -8.03 -9.51
CA VAL A 119 8.68 -7.94 -10.56
C VAL A 119 9.20 -7.08 -11.73
N ALA A 120 9.77 -5.91 -11.46
CA ALA A 120 10.35 -5.03 -12.48
C ALA A 120 11.51 -5.70 -13.23
N ARG A 121 12.37 -6.44 -12.52
CA ARG A 121 13.50 -7.19 -13.10
C ARG A 121 13.00 -8.29 -14.06
N LEU A 122 11.97 -9.04 -13.67
CA LEU A 122 11.43 -10.15 -14.47
C LEU A 122 10.83 -9.68 -15.81
N VAL A 123 10.20 -8.50 -15.82
CA VAL A 123 9.59 -7.95 -17.04
C VAL A 123 10.56 -7.11 -17.86
N GLY A 124 11.72 -6.71 -17.32
CA GLY A 124 12.67 -5.82 -17.98
C GLY A 124 12.08 -4.45 -18.22
N VAL A 125 11.94 -3.64 -17.16
CA VAL A 125 11.39 -2.27 -17.29
C VAL A 125 12.30 -1.40 -18.16
N LYS A 126 11.70 -0.73 -19.15
CA LYS A 126 12.42 0.15 -20.07
C LYS A 126 12.81 1.47 -19.40
N PRO A 127 13.95 2.08 -19.77
CA PRO A 127 14.43 3.31 -19.14
C PRO A 127 13.52 4.53 -19.34
N GLU A 128 12.61 4.49 -20.31
CA GLU A 128 11.62 5.55 -20.56
C GLU A 128 10.47 5.53 -19.56
N ALA A 129 10.29 4.44 -18.81
CA ALA A 129 9.26 4.35 -17.79
C ALA A 129 9.56 5.31 -16.64
N LYS A 130 8.62 6.18 -16.32
CA LYS A 130 8.71 7.17 -15.24
C LYS A 130 7.63 6.99 -14.19
N PHE A 131 6.54 6.33 -14.56
CA PHE A 131 5.39 6.10 -13.70
C PHE A 131 4.93 4.65 -13.78
N VAL A 132 4.26 4.22 -12.73
CA VAL A 132 3.61 2.92 -12.65
C VAL A 132 2.14 3.15 -12.31
N LEU A 133 1.24 2.63 -13.11
CA LEU A 133 -0.19 2.57 -12.83
C LEU A 133 -0.50 1.21 -12.20
N ALA A 134 -0.83 1.18 -10.94
CA ALA A 134 -1.36 -0.02 -10.29
C ALA A 134 -2.83 -0.20 -10.65
N LEU A 135 -3.22 -1.45 -10.90
CA LEU A 135 -4.55 -1.87 -11.32
C LEU A 135 -5.12 -2.79 -10.25
N ALA A 136 -6.38 -2.58 -9.87
CA ALA A 136 -7.07 -3.43 -8.92
C ALA A 136 -8.22 -4.21 -9.56
N TYR A 137 -8.71 -5.24 -8.85
CA TYR A 137 -9.92 -5.96 -9.24
C TYR A 137 -11.19 -5.17 -8.91
N ASP A 138 -11.09 -4.19 -8.00
CA ASP A 138 -12.21 -3.42 -7.51
C ASP A 138 -12.65 -2.38 -8.54
N TYR A 139 -13.83 -2.50 -9.08
CA TYR A 139 -14.58 -1.46 -9.82
C TYR A 139 -13.76 -0.52 -10.73
N GLY A 140 -12.62 -0.99 -11.25
CA GLY A 140 -11.73 -0.19 -12.10
C GLY A 140 -10.82 0.77 -11.31
N TRP A 141 -10.59 0.52 -10.02
CA TRP A 141 -9.64 1.26 -9.23
C TRP A 141 -8.24 1.20 -9.81
N THR A 142 -7.64 2.36 -9.92
CA THR A 142 -6.25 2.52 -10.37
C THR A 142 -5.58 3.59 -9.55
N THR A 143 -4.29 3.42 -9.31
CA THR A 143 -3.44 4.45 -8.72
C THR A 143 -2.12 4.53 -9.46
N ASN A 144 -1.61 5.74 -9.58
CA ASN A 144 -0.33 6.00 -10.22
C ASN A 144 0.75 6.27 -9.17
N VAL A 145 1.96 5.81 -9.46
CA VAL A 145 3.12 5.95 -8.58
C VAL A 145 4.32 6.36 -9.45
N PRO A 146 5.09 7.40 -9.10
CA PRO A 146 6.38 7.62 -9.73
C PRO A 146 7.29 6.39 -9.54
N ILE A 147 8.01 5.99 -10.58
CA ILE A 147 8.79 4.76 -10.59
C ILE A 147 9.84 4.71 -9.49
N GLU A 148 10.40 5.85 -9.11
CA GLU A 148 11.38 5.97 -8.02
C GLU A 148 10.82 5.51 -6.67
N TYR A 149 9.50 5.75 -6.41
CA TYR A 149 8.85 5.27 -5.19
C TYR A 149 8.39 3.83 -5.32
N PHE A 150 7.94 3.42 -6.51
CA PHE A 150 7.58 2.03 -6.78
C PHE A 150 8.78 1.09 -6.56
N LEU A 151 9.97 1.53 -6.93
CA LEU A 151 11.21 0.78 -6.79
C LEU A 151 11.93 1.04 -5.44
N ASN A 152 11.26 1.49 -4.41
CA ASN A 152 11.85 1.50 -3.06
C ASN A 152 12.10 0.07 -2.58
N GLU A 153 13.15 -0.11 -1.78
CA GLU A 153 13.57 -1.43 -1.27
C GLU A 153 12.49 -2.13 -0.46
N ASP A 154 11.62 -1.35 0.19
CA ASP A 154 10.53 -1.79 1.04
C ASP A 154 9.17 -1.87 0.30
N SER A 155 9.14 -1.64 -1.02
CA SER A 155 7.94 -1.81 -1.84
C SER A 155 7.75 -3.26 -2.26
N LEU A 156 6.55 -3.79 -2.05
CA LEU A 156 6.23 -5.19 -2.36
C LEU A 156 4.77 -5.38 -2.76
N PHE A 157 4.50 -6.52 -3.37
CA PHE A 157 3.16 -7.09 -3.53
C PHE A 157 2.97 -8.13 -2.45
N ALA A 158 2.23 -7.75 -1.41
CA ALA A 158 2.07 -8.55 -0.20
C ALA A 158 0.94 -9.55 -0.32
N TRP A 159 1.16 -10.78 0.15
CA TRP A 159 0.15 -11.82 0.33
C TRP A 159 0.03 -12.26 1.79
N SER A 160 0.96 -11.81 2.65
CA SER A 160 0.88 -12.08 4.09
C SER A 160 1.18 -10.84 4.92
N HIS A 161 0.57 -10.78 6.09
CA HIS A 161 0.72 -9.74 7.09
C HIS A 161 0.83 -10.39 8.47
N ASP A 162 1.88 -10.07 9.22
CA ASP A 162 2.21 -10.67 10.52
C ASP A 162 2.16 -12.21 10.49
N GLY A 163 2.63 -12.82 9.39
CA GLY A 163 2.70 -14.27 9.19
C GLY A 163 1.36 -14.95 8.84
N GLN A 164 0.30 -14.19 8.62
CA GLN A 164 -1.01 -14.70 8.20
C GLN A 164 -1.33 -14.24 6.78
N PRO A 165 -2.07 -15.05 5.98
CA PRO A 165 -2.59 -14.58 4.71
C PRO A 165 -3.39 -13.30 4.86
N ILE A 166 -3.29 -12.39 3.88
CA ILE A 166 -4.10 -11.15 3.88
C ILE A 166 -5.54 -11.53 3.52
N PRO A 167 -6.51 -11.21 4.40
CA PRO A 167 -7.89 -11.52 4.12
C PRO A 167 -8.49 -10.60 3.03
N PRO A 168 -9.57 -11.01 2.35
CA PRO A 168 -10.16 -10.26 1.23
C PRO A 168 -10.47 -8.80 1.56
N GLU A 169 -11.03 -8.53 2.75
CA GLU A 169 -11.38 -7.19 3.22
C GLU A 169 -10.18 -6.26 3.42
N HIS A 170 -8.97 -6.80 3.33
CA HIS A 170 -7.71 -6.06 3.38
C HIS A 170 -6.90 -6.14 2.07
N GLY A 171 -7.55 -6.54 0.97
CA GLY A 171 -6.93 -6.60 -0.35
C GLY A 171 -6.23 -7.93 -0.67
N GLY A 172 -6.55 -9.01 0.06
CA GLY A 172 -6.12 -10.35 -0.31
C GLY A 172 -6.76 -10.85 -1.62
N PRO A 173 -6.11 -11.78 -2.34
CA PRO A 173 -4.94 -12.56 -1.96
C PRO A 173 -3.59 -11.83 -2.08
N VAL A 174 -3.49 -10.79 -2.91
CA VAL A 174 -2.28 -10.00 -3.13
C VAL A 174 -2.64 -8.52 -3.20
N ARG A 175 -1.96 -7.72 -2.40
CA ARG A 175 -2.13 -6.26 -2.41
C ARG A 175 -0.79 -5.56 -2.67
N PRO A 176 -0.78 -4.47 -3.44
CA PRO A 176 0.40 -3.62 -3.52
C PRO A 176 0.62 -2.89 -2.19
N ASP A 177 1.84 -2.93 -1.69
CA ASP A 177 2.25 -2.25 -0.47
C ASP A 177 3.49 -1.39 -0.69
N HIS A 178 3.36 -0.08 -0.46
CA HIS A 178 4.43 0.91 -0.63
C HIS A 178 4.60 1.71 0.66
N PRO A 179 5.43 1.26 1.63
CA PRO A 179 5.55 1.86 2.95
C PRO A 179 5.80 3.37 2.99
N PRO A 180 6.65 3.96 2.13
CA PRO A 180 6.97 5.39 2.23
C PRO A 180 5.84 6.31 1.79
N THR A 181 4.74 5.78 1.27
CA THR A 181 3.63 6.60 0.78
C THR A 181 2.45 6.59 1.73
N LEU A 182 1.71 7.70 1.79
CA LEU A 182 0.43 7.71 2.49
C LEU A 182 -0.52 6.81 1.70
N ARG A 183 -0.99 5.73 2.30
CA ARG A 183 -1.91 4.83 1.64
C ARG A 183 -3.26 5.51 1.51
N LEU A 184 -3.48 6.10 0.35
CA LEU A 184 -4.74 6.73 -0.04
C LEU A 184 -5.78 5.69 -0.45
N GLU A 185 -5.33 4.45 -0.65
CA GLU A 185 -6.12 3.44 -1.33
C GLU A 185 -6.51 2.33 -0.38
N ILE A 186 -7.77 2.05 -0.46
CA ILE A 186 -8.53 1.24 0.45
C ILE A 186 -8.65 -0.14 -0.18
N CYS A 187 -8.26 -1.18 0.56
CA CYS A 187 -8.60 -2.59 0.31
C CYS A 187 -8.48 -3.09 -1.14
N GLU A 188 -7.44 -2.69 -1.86
CA GLU A 188 -7.34 -3.04 -3.28
C GLU A 188 -6.69 -4.39 -3.50
N VAL A 189 -7.46 -5.32 -4.05
CA VAL A 189 -6.94 -6.58 -4.56
C VAL A 189 -6.14 -6.31 -5.83
N GLY A 190 -4.82 -6.53 -5.78
CA GLY A 190 -3.93 -6.29 -6.90
C GLY A 190 -4.27 -7.15 -8.12
N LYS A 191 -4.45 -6.49 -9.26
CA LYS A 191 -4.68 -7.10 -10.57
C LYS A 191 -3.44 -7.04 -11.46
N GLY A 192 -2.61 -6.02 -11.26
CA GLY A 192 -1.41 -5.83 -12.06
C GLY A 192 -0.84 -4.43 -11.98
N VAL A 193 0.19 -4.19 -12.77
CA VAL A 193 0.79 -2.87 -12.93
C VAL A 193 1.14 -2.60 -14.39
N ARG A 194 1.06 -1.33 -14.79
CA ARG A 194 1.45 -0.84 -16.11
C ARG A 194 2.51 0.23 -16.00
N PHE A 195 3.63 0.02 -16.69
CA PHE A 195 4.73 1.00 -16.74
C PHE A 195 4.48 2.04 -17.83
N LEU A 196 4.56 3.33 -17.47
CA LEU A 196 4.20 4.47 -18.31
C LEU A 196 5.34 5.49 -18.38
N GLN A 197 5.41 6.24 -19.50
CA GLN A 197 6.31 7.36 -19.65
C GLN A 197 5.75 8.64 -19.03
N GLU A 198 4.44 8.83 -19.15
CA GLU A 198 3.73 10.01 -18.67
C GLU A 198 2.84 9.65 -17.50
N ASP A 199 2.59 10.62 -16.63
CA ASP A 199 1.68 10.47 -15.53
C ASP A 199 0.24 10.29 -16.03
N GLN A 200 -0.42 9.25 -15.55
CA GLN A 200 -1.84 9.00 -15.82
C GLN A 200 -2.58 9.02 -14.50
N ALA A 201 -3.49 9.98 -14.35
CA ALA A 201 -4.29 10.07 -13.15
C ALA A 201 -5.03 8.75 -12.88
N GLY A 202 -4.83 8.18 -11.71
CA GLY A 202 -5.61 7.04 -11.22
C GLY A 202 -7.05 7.46 -10.91
N PHE A 203 -7.88 6.49 -10.51
CA PHE A 203 -9.29 6.71 -10.20
C PHE A 203 -9.51 7.86 -9.21
N LEU A 204 -8.74 7.91 -8.12
CA LEU A 204 -8.80 9.00 -7.14
C LEU A 204 -8.23 10.31 -7.69
N GLY A 205 -7.12 10.25 -8.40
CA GLY A 205 -6.48 11.44 -8.99
C GLY A 205 -7.35 12.13 -10.03
N GLY A 206 -8.12 11.37 -10.82
CA GLY A 206 -9.02 11.92 -11.83
C GLY A 206 -10.31 12.54 -11.27
N ARG A 207 -10.75 12.10 -10.09
CA ARG A 207 -12.02 12.54 -9.49
C ARG A 207 -11.87 13.55 -8.37
N TRP A 208 -10.83 13.40 -7.51
CA TRP A 208 -10.82 14.04 -6.20
C TRP A 208 -9.51 14.72 -5.82
N LEU A 209 -8.38 14.36 -6.42
CA LEU A 209 -7.06 14.80 -5.98
C LEU A 209 -6.15 15.17 -7.15
N PRO A 210 -6.29 16.35 -7.76
CA PRO A 210 -5.33 16.81 -8.74
C PRO A 210 -3.94 16.89 -8.06
N HIS A 211 -2.99 16.06 -8.51
CA HIS A 211 -1.63 15.95 -7.98
C HIS A 211 -1.50 15.40 -6.55
N ALA A 212 -2.31 14.41 -6.16
CA ALA A 212 -2.27 13.74 -4.85
C ALA A 212 -0.92 13.08 -4.54
N TRP A 213 -0.14 12.80 -5.57
CA TRP A 213 1.19 12.24 -5.48
C TRP A 213 2.23 13.33 -5.19
N ARG A 214 2.47 13.60 -3.91
CA ARG A 214 3.70 14.24 -3.44
C ARG A 214 4.35 13.37 -2.37
N PRO A 215 5.70 13.28 -2.40
CA PRO A 215 6.45 12.48 -1.43
C PRO A 215 6.01 12.76 -0.01
N VAL A 216 5.85 11.70 0.75
CA VAL A 216 5.49 11.71 2.14
C VAL A 216 6.40 12.60 3.01
N GLY A 217 7.65 12.78 2.60
CA GLY A 217 8.62 13.60 3.33
C GLY A 217 8.21 15.07 3.52
N THR A 218 7.42 15.64 2.61
CA THR A 218 7.03 17.06 2.69
C THR A 218 5.60 17.30 3.15
N ARG A 219 4.68 16.33 3.04
CA ARG A 219 3.27 16.50 3.41
C ARG A 219 2.79 15.67 4.59
N ARG A 220 3.34 14.47 4.81
CA ARG A 220 2.96 13.65 5.97
C ARG A 220 3.43 14.31 7.28
N TRP A 221 4.55 15.01 7.24
CA TRP A 221 5.17 15.68 8.38
C TRP A 221 4.99 17.20 8.36
N GLY A 222 4.49 17.77 7.27
CA GLY A 222 3.96 19.14 7.18
C GLY A 222 2.44 19.13 7.25
N ASN A 223 1.82 20.28 7.46
CA ASN A 223 0.38 20.50 7.67
C ASN A 223 -0.50 19.47 6.94
N GLY A 224 -1.12 18.57 7.74
CA GLY A 224 -1.82 17.36 7.27
C GLY A 224 -2.87 17.62 6.19
N LEU A 225 -3.34 16.52 5.56
CA LEU A 225 -4.51 16.58 4.67
C LEU A 225 -5.62 17.34 5.36
N ASP A 226 -6.13 18.37 4.71
CA ASP A 226 -7.23 19.17 5.24
C ASP A 226 -8.45 18.24 5.46
N GLY A 227 -9.21 18.51 6.50
CA GLY A 227 -10.35 17.69 6.90
C GLY A 227 -11.44 17.54 5.84
N THR A 228 -11.38 18.30 4.76
CA THR A 228 -12.30 18.28 3.62
C THR A 228 -12.08 17.00 2.78
N ILE A 229 -10.84 16.61 2.52
CA ILE A 229 -10.51 15.40 1.73
C ILE A 229 -10.97 14.13 2.47
N VAL A 230 -10.71 14.06 3.78
CA VAL A 230 -11.15 12.92 4.59
C VAL A 230 -12.68 12.84 4.68
N ARG A 231 -13.37 13.99 4.73
CA ARG A 231 -14.84 14.03 4.71
C ARG A 231 -15.42 13.56 3.39
N LEU A 232 -14.82 13.93 2.26
CA LEU A 232 -15.25 13.51 0.93
C LEU A 232 -15.10 12.00 0.74
N LEU A 233 -13.97 11.41 1.18
CA LEU A 233 -13.75 9.96 1.11
C LEU A 233 -14.72 9.14 1.99
N ILE A 234 -15.32 9.76 3.02
CA ILE A 234 -16.27 9.08 3.94
C ILE A 234 -17.72 9.39 3.58
N SER A 235 -18.00 10.46 2.84
CA SER A 235 -19.39 10.82 2.49
C SER A 235 -19.94 10.04 1.30
N ASP A 236 -19.08 9.40 0.53
CA ASP A 236 -19.45 8.56 -0.63
C ASP A 236 -19.37 7.05 -0.31
N CYS A 237 -19.21 6.69 0.99
CA CYS A 237 -19.26 5.33 1.52
C CYS A 237 -20.60 5.04 2.17
#